data_bcdd8f10a86c2dfb445443f1fb2c4298
#
_entry.id   bcdd8f10a86c2dfb445443f1fb2c4298
#
_cell.length_a   1.000
_cell.length_b   1.000
_cell.length_c   1.000
_cell.angle_alpha   90.00
_cell.angle_beta   90.00
_cell.angle_gamma   90.00
#
_symmetry.space_group_name_H-M   'P 1'
#
loop_
_entity.id
_entity.type
_entity.pdbx_description
1 polymer ?
#
loop_
_entity_poly.entity_id
_entity_poly.type
_entity_poly.pdbx_seq_one_letter_code
_entity_poly.pdbx_strand_id
1 'polypeptide(L)'
;DENFKEVLACQTEITEDMEICLKESDYRQETVVLTKAAPLNIELHPSVSKKYMNKDEIIEKMREKNTFFSQTEKVSLSVMQKFSMMNVSLDFTGCTFVYFNDEIIAVEEGDTTPYCYGVAADIGTTTAAVYIYNLNTGELIATKSALNKQTAYGADVITRNSCVRDNPEMLQRLRDCVIDTLNELLEEARSEYQDLKENIYHVVLCGNSTMQHLFYGMNPYFLGVNPFANIIKEEVVVTGRETGLCCNPNAVVEFLPLLGGFVGADTTSVLLTLTKKDKIYLMVDLGTNG
;
A
#
# COMPACT_ATOMS: atom_id res chain seq x y z
N ASP A 1 32.13 34.58 -0.33
CA ASP A 1 30.93 35.21 0.19
C ASP A 1 30.95 35.16 1.70
N GLU A 2 31.35 36.30 2.30
CA GLU A 2 31.85 36.34 3.69
C GLU A 2 30.81 36.67 4.77
N ASN A 3 29.51 36.53 4.48
CA ASN A 3 28.50 37.07 5.40
C ASN A 3 27.45 36.04 5.92
N PHE A 4 27.55 34.77 5.60
CA PHE A 4 26.59 33.78 6.12
C PHE A 4 27.20 33.00 7.28
N LYS A 5 26.53 33.07 8.45
CA LYS A 5 26.86 32.27 9.62
C LYS A 5 26.07 30.99 9.61
N GLU A 6 26.75 29.85 9.69
CA GLU A 6 26.08 28.55 9.83
C GLU A 6 25.45 28.44 11.22
N VAL A 7 24.11 28.18 11.24
CA VAL A 7 23.32 28.07 12.47
C VAL A 7 22.34 26.92 12.35
N LEU A 8 21.96 26.34 13.47
CA LEU A 8 20.90 25.35 13.53
C LEU A 8 19.55 26.08 13.61
N ALA A 9 18.68 25.86 12.62
CA ALA A 9 17.39 26.54 12.56
C ALA A 9 16.53 26.33 13.82
N CYS A 10 16.56 25.11 14.40
CA CYS A 10 15.84 24.79 15.63
C CYS A 10 16.35 25.49 16.90
N GLN A 11 17.53 26.11 16.84
CA GLN A 11 18.16 26.82 17.97
C GLN A 11 18.33 28.31 17.71
N THR A 12 17.84 28.82 16.59
CA THR A 12 17.99 30.21 16.19
C THR A 12 16.71 30.97 16.48
N GLU A 13 16.81 32.00 17.33
CA GLU A 13 15.73 32.96 17.59
C GLU A 13 15.70 34.00 16.49
N ILE A 14 14.55 34.24 15.89
CA ILE A 14 14.34 35.26 14.86
C ILE A 14 14.07 36.58 15.57
N THR A 15 15.05 37.50 15.53
CA THR A 15 14.95 38.81 16.19
C THR A 15 14.79 39.96 15.19
N GLU A 16 15.05 39.74 13.91
CA GLU A 16 14.98 40.72 12.82
C GLU A 16 14.75 40.00 11.47
N ASP A 17 14.47 40.74 10.41
CA ASP A 17 14.41 40.20 9.05
C ASP A 17 15.75 39.58 8.68
N MET A 18 15.74 38.31 8.22
CA MET A 18 16.94 37.58 7.85
C MET A 18 16.76 36.85 6.48
N GLU A 19 17.87 36.76 5.77
CA GLU A 19 17.97 35.92 4.58
C GLU A 19 18.58 34.57 4.95
N ILE A 20 17.91 33.48 4.59
CA ILE A 20 18.34 32.12 4.89
C ILE A 20 18.81 31.45 3.61
N CYS A 21 20.08 31.08 3.56
CA CYS A 21 20.65 30.25 2.51
C CYS A 21 20.74 28.79 2.99
N LEU A 22 20.09 27.90 2.28
CA LEU A 22 20.18 26.46 2.57
C LEU A 22 21.31 25.86 1.72
N LYS A 23 22.11 24.96 2.31
CA LYS A 23 23.16 24.26 1.56
C LYS A 23 22.50 23.26 0.59
N GLU A 24 22.98 23.21 -0.66
CA GLU A 24 22.48 22.23 -1.66
C GLU A 24 22.62 20.78 -1.18
N SER A 25 23.60 20.47 -0.32
CA SER A 25 23.78 19.15 0.28
C SER A 25 22.62 18.72 1.18
N ASP A 26 21.88 19.67 1.75
CA ASP A 26 20.79 19.36 2.68
C ASP A 26 19.50 18.99 1.97
N TYR A 27 19.41 19.27 0.66
CA TYR A 27 18.25 18.92 -0.19
C TYR A 27 18.37 17.56 -0.89
N ARG A 28 19.57 16.98 -0.97
CA ARG A 28 19.83 15.70 -1.61
C ARG A 28 20.29 14.66 -0.60
N GLN A 29 19.45 14.27 0.34
CA GLN A 29 19.49 12.88 0.77
C GLN A 29 18.92 12.07 -0.41
N GLU A 30 19.81 11.63 -1.29
CA GLU A 30 19.45 10.53 -2.21
C GLU A 30 19.05 9.36 -1.33
N THR A 31 17.75 9.15 -1.25
CA THR A 31 17.19 8.02 -0.54
C THR A 31 17.63 6.78 -1.33
N VAL A 32 18.66 6.10 -0.85
CA VAL A 32 19.12 4.85 -1.45
C VAL A 32 18.07 3.79 -1.12
N VAL A 33 17.05 3.71 -1.96
CA VAL A 33 16.15 2.56 -1.94
C VAL A 33 16.87 1.42 -2.63
N LEU A 34 16.91 0.25 -2.00
CA LEU A 34 17.41 -0.97 -2.60
C LEU A 34 16.50 -1.34 -3.79
N THR A 35 16.84 -0.84 -4.97
CA THR A 35 16.13 -1.14 -6.23
C THR A 35 16.41 -2.55 -6.75
N LYS A 36 17.34 -3.28 -6.13
CA LYS A 36 17.72 -4.65 -6.49
C LYS A 36 17.56 -5.56 -5.27
N ALA A 37 16.38 -6.11 -5.10
CA ALA A 37 16.23 -7.28 -4.24
C ALA A 37 16.92 -8.49 -4.92
N ALA A 38 17.59 -9.33 -4.13
CA ALA A 38 18.05 -10.60 -4.63
C ALA A 38 16.83 -11.41 -5.12
N PRO A 39 16.85 -12.02 -6.31
CA PRO A 39 15.72 -12.79 -6.80
C PRO A 39 15.42 -13.91 -5.81
N LEU A 40 14.26 -13.87 -5.20
CA LEU A 40 13.73 -14.96 -4.38
C LEU A 40 13.18 -16.00 -5.35
N ASN A 41 13.73 -17.21 -5.28
CA ASN A 41 13.20 -18.35 -6.05
C ASN A 41 11.96 -18.88 -5.30
N ILE A 42 10.82 -18.20 -5.48
CA ILE A 42 9.54 -18.58 -4.91
C ILE A 42 8.60 -19.06 -6.02
N GLU A 43 7.79 -20.05 -5.70
CA GLU A 43 6.68 -20.46 -6.56
C GLU A 43 5.59 -19.39 -6.50
N LEU A 44 5.12 -18.95 -7.68
CA LEU A 44 4.17 -17.87 -7.78
C LEU A 44 2.74 -18.38 -7.51
N HIS A 45 2.16 -17.95 -6.40
CA HIS A 45 0.77 -18.22 -6.01
C HIS A 45 0.06 -16.93 -5.60
N PRO A 46 -0.31 -16.06 -6.55
CA PRO A 46 -0.97 -14.80 -6.24
C PRO A 46 -2.37 -15.05 -5.68
N SER A 47 -2.72 -14.32 -4.62
CA SER A 47 -4.08 -14.35 -4.06
C SER A 47 -5.11 -13.74 -5.01
N VAL A 48 -4.67 -12.88 -5.94
CA VAL A 48 -5.51 -12.30 -6.98
C VAL A 48 -5.26 -12.98 -8.31
N SER A 49 -6.35 -13.35 -9.00
CA SER A 49 -6.30 -13.93 -10.34
C SER A 49 -7.46 -13.41 -11.21
N LYS A 50 -7.27 -13.44 -12.51
CA LYS A 50 -8.28 -13.05 -13.50
C LYS A 50 -8.67 -14.24 -14.37
N LYS A 51 -9.97 -14.39 -14.64
CA LYS A 51 -10.50 -15.40 -15.57
C LYS A 51 -11.46 -14.76 -16.54
N TYR A 52 -11.16 -14.88 -17.82
CA TYR A 52 -12.05 -14.46 -18.88
C TYR A 52 -13.10 -15.55 -19.16
N MET A 53 -14.33 -15.12 -19.38
CA MET A 53 -15.42 -15.95 -19.94
C MET A 53 -16.00 -15.23 -21.15
N ASN A 54 -16.04 -15.92 -22.28
CA ASN A 54 -16.70 -15.40 -23.46
C ASN A 54 -18.24 -15.47 -23.33
N LYS A 55 -18.93 -14.77 -24.21
CA LYS A 55 -20.42 -14.70 -24.21
C LYS A 55 -21.10 -16.06 -24.25
N ASP A 56 -20.58 -16.99 -25.04
CA ASP A 56 -21.20 -18.30 -25.20
C ASP A 56 -21.05 -19.13 -23.92
N GLU A 57 -19.89 -19.11 -23.28
CA GLU A 57 -19.67 -19.77 -21.99
C GLU A 57 -20.55 -19.18 -20.88
N ILE A 58 -20.78 -17.89 -20.87
CA ILE A 58 -21.69 -17.23 -19.93
C ILE A 58 -23.13 -17.69 -20.15
N ILE A 59 -23.58 -17.73 -21.43
CA ILE A 59 -24.92 -18.18 -21.79
C ILE A 59 -25.11 -19.64 -21.43
N GLU A 60 -24.13 -20.50 -21.69
CA GLU A 60 -24.18 -21.92 -21.38
C GLU A 60 -24.28 -22.14 -19.86
N LYS A 61 -23.45 -21.48 -19.07
CA LYS A 61 -23.52 -21.52 -17.60
C LYS A 61 -24.89 -21.10 -17.08
N MET A 62 -25.47 -20.05 -17.65
CA MET A 62 -26.82 -19.57 -17.26
C MET A 62 -27.93 -20.57 -17.65
N ARG A 63 -27.81 -21.24 -18.79
CA ARG A 63 -28.78 -22.26 -19.23
C ARG A 63 -28.76 -23.50 -18.34
N GLU A 64 -27.57 -24.00 -18.01
CA GLU A 64 -27.40 -25.20 -17.19
C GLU A 64 -27.96 -25.03 -15.79
N LYS A 65 -27.72 -23.90 -15.16
CA LYS A 65 -28.03 -23.65 -13.74
C LYS A 65 -29.26 -22.76 -13.53
N ASN A 66 -29.84 -22.21 -14.59
CA ASN A 66 -30.86 -21.14 -14.53
C ASN A 66 -30.46 -19.95 -13.64
N THR A 67 -29.14 -19.79 -13.43
CA THR A 67 -28.51 -18.69 -12.67
C THR A 67 -27.05 -18.60 -13.07
N PHE A 68 -26.46 -17.41 -12.98
CA PHE A 68 -25.01 -17.26 -13.22
C PHE A 68 -24.20 -17.49 -11.95
N PHE A 69 -24.54 -16.78 -10.86
CA PHE A 69 -23.89 -16.96 -9.57
C PHE A 69 -24.62 -17.98 -8.72
N SER A 70 -23.88 -18.88 -8.08
CA SER A 70 -24.40 -19.85 -7.14
C SER A 70 -24.33 -19.33 -5.69
N GLN A 71 -25.05 -19.97 -4.76
CA GLN A 71 -25.03 -19.63 -3.34
C GLN A 71 -23.66 -19.89 -2.68
N THR A 72 -22.81 -20.70 -3.30
CA THR A 72 -21.49 -21.04 -2.81
C THR A 72 -20.40 -20.04 -3.27
N GLU A 73 -20.70 -19.25 -4.29
CA GLU A 73 -19.78 -18.24 -4.80
C GLU A 73 -19.90 -16.97 -3.95
N LYS A 74 -18.78 -16.53 -3.37
CA LYS A 74 -18.70 -15.25 -2.68
C LYS A 74 -18.61 -14.14 -3.71
N VAL A 75 -19.61 -13.30 -3.78
CA VAL A 75 -19.70 -12.19 -4.74
C VAL A 75 -20.54 -11.05 -4.15
N SER A 76 -20.05 -9.83 -4.27
CA SER A 76 -20.77 -8.65 -3.77
C SER A 76 -21.93 -8.26 -4.68
N LEU A 77 -22.94 -7.57 -4.10
CA LEU A 77 -24.07 -7.05 -4.87
C LEU A 77 -23.61 -6.11 -6.00
N SER A 78 -22.58 -5.29 -5.76
CA SER A 78 -22.05 -4.36 -6.76
C SER A 78 -21.46 -5.07 -7.99
N VAL A 79 -20.80 -6.20 -7.79
CA VAL A 79 -20.28 -7.04 -8.88
C VAL A 79 -21.44 -7.66 -9.67
N MET A 80 -22.47 -8.18 -8.99
CA MET A 80 -23.66 -8.74 -9.66
C MET A 80 -24.38 -7.67 -10.49
N GLN A 81 -24.54 -6.46 -9.94
CA GLN A 81 -25.16 -5.34 -10.66
C GLN A 81 -24.35 -4.96 -11.90
N LYS A 82 -23.03 -4.81 -11.76
CA LYS A 82 -22.15 -4.47 -12.89
C LYS A 82 -22.19 -5.56 -13.97
N PHE A 83 -22.10 -6.83 -13.59
CA PHE A 83 -22.22 -7.96 -14.51
C PHE A 83 -23.56 -7.96 -15.24
N SER A 84 -24.67 -7.75 -14.54
CA SER A 84 -26.00 -7.74 -15.15
C SER A 84 -26.18 -6.65 -16.21
N MET A 85 -25.50 -5.51 -16.03
CA MET A 85 -25.56 -4.41 -16.99
C MET A 85 -24.67 -4.63 -18.22
N MET A 86 -23.54 -5.33 -18.06
CA MET A 86 -22.62 -5.60 -19.18
C MET A 86 -23.25 -6.53 -20.21
N ASN A 87 -23.94 -7.59 -19.79
CA ASN A 87 -24.43 -8.62 -20.69
C ASN A 87 -25.73 -8.25 -21.44
N VAL A 88 -26.26 -7.05 -21.26
CA VAL A 88 -27.37 -6.51 -22.09
C VAL A 88 -26.87 -5.74 -23.32
N SER A 89 -25.57 -5.42 -23.41
CA SER A 89 -25.01 -4.75 -24.59
C SER A 89 -25.00 -5.69 -25.79
N LEU A 90 -25.35 -5.15 -26.97
CA LEU A 90 -25.27 -5.89 -28.23
C LEU A 90 -23.85 -6.27 -28.62
N ASP A 91 -22.88 -5.43 -28.24
CA ASP A 91 -21.46 -5.60 -28.55
C ASP A 91 -20.72 -6.44 -27.48
N PHE A 92 -21.44 -6.95 -26.49
CA PHE A 92 -20.85 -7.77 -25.43
C PHE A 92 -20.25 -9.06 -25.99
N THR A 93 -18.96 -9.22 -25.86
CA THR A 93 -18.21 -10.40 -26.31
C THR A 93 -17.83 -11.35 -25.18
N GLY A 94 -17.80 -10.86 -23.94
CA GLY A 94 -17.42 -11.57 -22.73
C GLY A 94 -16.94 -10.62 -21.66
N CYS A 95 -16.59 -11.15 -20.52
CA CYS A 95 -16.06 -10.38 -19.40
C CYS A 95 -14.99 -11.16 -18.63
N THR A 96 -14.16 -10.43 -17.92
CA THR A 96 -13.13 -10.96 -17.03
C THR A 96 -13.58 -10.83 -15.58
N PHE A 97 -13.62 -11.94 -14.87
CA PHE A 97 -13.86 -11.98 -13.42
C PHE A 97 -12.53 -11.91 -12.68
N VAL A 98 -12.47 -11.03 -11.70
CA VAL A 98 -11.32 -10.88 -10.82
C VAL A 98 -11.61 -11.55 -9.50
N TYR A 99 -10.75 -12.45 -9.10
CA TYR A 99 -10.85 -13.25 -7.88
C TYR A 99 -9.79 -12.80 -6.88
N PHE A 100 -10.17 -12.70 -5.62
CA PHE A 100 -9.25 -12.71 -4.49
C PHE A 100 -9.49 -14.02 -3.73
N ASN A 101 -8.52 -14.94 -3.78
CA ASN A 101 -8.72 -16.33 -3.38
C ASN A 101 -9.97 -16.91 -4.09
N ASP A 102 -11.02 -17.22 -3.33
CA ASP A 102 -12.28 -17.78 -3.83
C ASP A 102 -13.42 -16.75 -3.97
N GLU A 103 -13.14 -15.47 -3.74
CA GLU A 103 -14.14 -14.41 -3.80
C GLU A 103 -14.04 -13.60 -5.10
N ILE A 104 -15.17 -13.38 -5.75
CA ILE A 104 -15.25 -12.52 -6.94
C ILE A 104 -15.36 -11.06 -6.47
N ILE A 105 -14.27 -10.32 -6.60
CA ILE A 105 -14.15 -8.94 -6.15
C ILE A 105 -14.47 -7.91 -7.23
N ALA A 106 -14.34 -8.28 -8.51
CA ALA A 106 -14.65 -7.39 -9.63
C ALA A 106 -15.05 -8.16 -10.88
N VAL A 107 -15.68 -7.45 -11.82
CA VAL A 107 -15.93 -7.88 -13.19
C VAL A 107 -15.55 -6.75 -14.14
N GLU A 108 -14.90 -7.10 -15.25
CA GLU A 108 -14.39 -6.16 -16.26
C GLU A 108 -14.90 -6.58 -17.64
N GLU A 109 -15.13 -5.61 -18.52
CA GLU A 109 -15.58 -5.88 -19.88
C GLU A 109 -14.41 -6.40 -20.74
N GLY A 110 -14.68 -7.40 -21.58
CA GLY A 110 -13.69 -8.01 -22.45
C GLY A 110 -12.64 -8.86 -21.73
N ASP A 111 -11.56 -9.20 -22.44
CA ASP A 111 -10.43 -9.95 -21.91
C ASP A 111 -9.36 -9.01 -21.36
N THR A 112 -9.30 -8.89 -20.03
CA THR A 112 -8.30 -8.11 -19.29
C THR A 112 -7.32 -9.00 -18.50
N THR A 113 -7.33 -10.30 -18.76
CA THR A 113 -6.45 -11.27 -18.07
C THR A 113 -4.96 -10.93 -18.15
N PRO A 114 -4.43 -10.29 -19.22
CA PRO A 114 -3.01 -9.92 -19.25
C PRO A 114 -2.60 -8.86 -18.23
N TYR A 115 -3.55 -8.06 -17.74
CA TYR A 115 -3.31 -6.92 -16.88
C TYR A 115 -3.74 -7.23 -15.45
N CYS A 116 -2.85 -7.77 -14.63
CA CYS A 116 -3.10 -8.06 -13.22
C CYS A 116 -1.87 -7.68 -12.40
N TYR A 117 -2.00 -6.64 -11.58
CA TYR A 117 -0.86 -6.08 -10.85
C TYR A 117 -1.10 -6.08 -9.34
N GLY A 118 0.01 -6.24 -8.61
CA GLY A 118 0.07 -6.09 -7.17
C GLY A 118 1.12 -5.09 -6.77
N VAL A 119 0.94 -4.50 -5.60
CA VAL A 119 1.85 -3.53 -4.99
C VAL A 119 2.28 -4.04 -3.64
N ALA A 120 3.59 -4.08 -3.40
CA ALA A 120 4.15 -4.15 -2.06
C ALA A 120 4.64 -2.74 -1.68
N ALA A 121 4.22 -2.21 -0.54
CA ALA A 121 4.64 -0.90 -0.09
C ALA A 121 5.21 -0.94 1.32
N ASP A 122 6.39 -0.33 1.48
CA ASP A 122 7.03 -0.11 2.77
C ASP A 122 6.80 1.34 3.20
N ILE A 123 6.08 1.51 4.30
CA ILE A 123 5.77 2.81 4.87
C ILE A 123 6.73 3.09 6.02
N GLY A 124 7.93 3.53 5.68
CA GLY A 124 8.91 3.95 6.66
C GLY A 124 8.55 5.29 7.32
N THR A 125 9.13 5.55 8.48
CA THR A 125 8.96 6.83 9.20
C THR A 125 9.45 8.02 8.35
N THR A 126 10.55 7.85 7.65
CA THR A 126 11.18 8.91 6.85
C THR A 126 10.89 8.76 5.35
N THR A 127 10.86 7.53 4.85
CA THR A 127 10.76 7.22 3.42
C THR A 127 9.65 6.21 3.20
N ALA A 128 8.88 6.37 2.12
CA ALA A 128 7.99 5.33 1.63
C ALA A 128 8.52 4.78 0.30
N ALA A 129 8.34 3.49 0.07
CA ALA A 129 8.70 2.82 -1.17
C ALA A 129 7.57 1.91 -1.65
N VAL A 130 7.38 1.84 -2.97
CA VAL A 130 6.42 0.95 -3.61
C VAL A 130 7.12 0.09 -4.66
N TYR A 131 6.75 -1.18 -4.70
CA TYR A 131 7.23 -2.18 -5.63
C TYR A 131 6.01 -2.75 -6.35
N ILE A 132 5.95 -2.60 -7.66
CA ILE A 132 4.81 -3.01 -8.48
C ILE A 132 5.17 -4.26 -9.26
N TYR A 133 4.37 -5.31 -9.10
CA TYR A 133 4.59 -6.61 -9.72
C TYR A 133 3.45 -6.96 -10.67
N ASN A 134 3.79 -7.60 -11.79
CA ASN A 134 2.82 -8.34 -12.59
C ASN A 134 2.51 -9.67 -11.88
N LEU A 135 1.27 -9.86 -11.45
CA LEU A 135 0.88 -11.04 -10.69
C LEU A 135 0.77 -12.32 -11.55
N ASN A 136 0.70 -12.18 -12.88
CA ASN A 136 0.70 -13.33 -13.78
C ASN A 136 2.12 -13.92 -13.97
N THR A 137 3.16 -13.08 -13.91
CA THR A 137 4.53 -13.48 -14.22
C THR A 137 5.47 -13.43 -13.03
N GLY A 138 5.12 -12.68 -11.98
CA GLY A 138 6.01 -12.37 -10.84
C GLY A 138 7.07 -11.33 -11.17
N GLU A 139 7.01 -10.70 -12.33
CA GLU A 139 7.99 -9.69 -12.76
C GLU A 139 7.79 -8.37 -11.99
N LEU A 140 8.88 -7.80 -11.50
CA LEU A 140 8.91 -6.45 -10.94
C LEU A 140 8.82 -5.43 -12.08
N ILE A 141 7.71 -4.71 -12.14
CA ILE A 141 7.42 -3.72 -13.21
C ILE A 141 8.05 -2.38 -12.89
N ALA A 142 7.88 -1.90 -11.67
CA ALA A 142 8.40 -0.60 -11.24
C ALA A 142 8.76 -0.58 -9.77
N THR A 143 9.71 0.26 -9.42
CA THR A 143 10.05 0.63 -8.04
C THR A 143 10.10 2.14 -7.94
N LYS A 144 9.36 2.71 -6.98
CA LYS A 144 9.34 4.14 -6.70
C LYS A 144 9.51 4.39 -5.22
N SER A 145 10.10 5.53 -4.87
CA SER A 145 10.27 5.93 -3.47
C SER A 145 10.29 7.43 -3.31
N ALA A 146 9.80 7.91 -2.18
CA ALA A 146 9.79 9.32 -1.82
C ALA A 146 9.94 9.53 -0.31
N LEU A 147 10.24 10.76 0.07
CA LEU A 147 10.17 11.19 1.46
C LEU A 147 8.72 11.09 1.94
N ASN A 148 8.49 10.48 3.09
CA ASN A 148 7.17 10.42 3.71
C ASN A 148 6.76 11.83 4.14
N LYS A 149 5.69 12.38 3.55
CA LYS A 149 5.19 13.74 3.82
C LYS A 149 4.85 13.99 5.29
N GLN A 150 4.64 12.94 6.07
CA GLN A 150 4.44 13.06 7.51
C GLN A 150 5.66 13.64 8.24
N THR A 151 6.86 13.63 7.63
CA THR A 151 8.08 14.22 8.21
C THR A 151 7.93 15.72 8.49
N ALA A 152 7.06 16.43 7.77
CA ALA A 152 6.71 17.82 8.03
C ALA A 152 6.03 18.03 9.41
N TYR A 153 5.47 16.99 10.02
CA TYR A 153 4.76 17.04 11.30
C TYR A 153 5.48 16.30 12.43
N GLY A 154 6.62 15.72 12.15
CA GLY A 154 7.45 15.03 13.12
C GLY A 154 8.48 14.13 12.46
N ALA A 155 9.73 14.25 12.86
CA ALA A 155 10.84 13.47 12.30
C ALA A 155 10.77 11.99 12.73
N ASP A 156 10.12 11.69 13.85
CA ASP A 156 10.02 10.36 14.45
C ASP A 156 8.59 10.02 14.88
N VAL A 157 8.37 8.75 15.22
CA VAL A 157 7.04 8.22 15.60
C VAL A 157 6.49 8.83 16.88
N ILE A 158 7.35 9.15 17.85
CA ILE A 158 6.93 9.71 19.16
C ILE A 158 6.39 11.11 18.94
N THR A 159 7.08 11.92 18.16
CA THR A 159 6.65 13.28 17.80
C THR A 159 5.29 13.25 17.08
N ARG A 160 5.08 12.33 16.11
CA ARG A 160 3.80 12.19 15.40
C ARG A 160 2.67 11.76 16.33
N ASN A 161 2.93 10.79 17.22
CA ASN A 161 1.96 10.36 18.22
C ASN A 161 1.58 11.53 19.17
N SER A 162 2.55 12.35 19.56
CA SER A 162 2.32 13.54 20.39
C SER A 162 1.51 14.61 19.66
N CYS A 163 1.76 14.84 18.36
CA CYS A 163 0.95 15.76 17.55
C CYS A 163 -0.53 15.37 17.55
N VAL A 164 -0.85 14.07 17.40
CA VAL A 164 -2.23 13.59 17.42
C VAL A 164 -2.85 13.70 18.83
N ARG A 165 -2.06 13.42 19.86
CA ARG A 165 -2.49 13.56 21.26
C ARG A 165 -2.88 15.00 21.57
N ASP A 166 -2.05 15.95 21.17
CA ASP A 166 -2.19 17.36 21.51
C ASP A 166 -3.23 18.06 20.61
N ASN A 167 -3.42 17.58 19.39
CA ASN A 167 -4.44 18.03 18.45
C ASN A 167 -5.02 16.84 17.65
N PRO A 168 -6.23 16.34 18.01
CA PRO A 168 -6.86 15.20 17.34
C PRO A 168 -7.11 15.38 15.84
N GLU A 169 -7.24 16.62 15.33
CA GLU A 169 -7.41 16.91 13.90
C GLU A 169 -6.16 16.51 13.08
N MET A 170 -5.01 16.43 13.74
CA MET A 170 -3.77 15.99 13.12
C MET A 170 -3.79 14.54 12.66
N LEU A 171 -4.69 13.70 13.21
CA LEU A 171 -4.83 12.32 12.77
C LEU A 171 -5.20 12.24 11.29
N GLN A 172 -6.24 12.98 10.88
CA GLN A 172 -6.64 13.02 9.47
C GLN A 172 -5.54 13.59 8.59
N ARG A 173 -4.88 14.65 9.06
CA ARG A 173 -3.79 15.29 8.30
C ARG A 173 -2.62 14.34 8.07
N LEU A 174 -2.20 13.61 9.10
CA LEU A 174 -1.12 12.62 8.98
C LEU A 174 -1.53 11.42 8.09
N ARG A 175 -2.81 11.01 8.17
CA ARG A 175 -3.36 10.01 7.25
C ARG A 175 -3.29 10.50 5.80
N ASP A 176 -3.75 11.69 5.52
CA ASP A 176 -3.72 12.27 4.17
C ASP A 176 -2.28 12.33 3.66
N CYS A 177 -1.31 12.73 4.47
CA CYS A 177 0.10 12.77 4.09
C CYS A 177 0.64 11.43 3.62
N VAL A 178 0.34 10.32 4.32
CA VAL A 178 0.83 9.00 3.90
C VAL A 178 0.10 8.51 2.65
N ILE A 179 -1.20 8.73 2.54
CA ILE A 179 -1.97 8.37 1.33
C ILE A 179 -1.47 9.17 0.12
N ASP A 180 -1.26 10.47 0.27
CA ASP A 180 -0.72 11.33 -0.78
C ASP A 180 0.69 10.89 -1.21
N THR A 181 1.55 10.51 -0.25
CA THR A 181 2.89 10.00 -0.56
C THR A 181 2.80 8.74 -1.43
N LEU A 182 1.98 7.77 -1.04
CA LEU A 182 1.81 6.53 -1.80
C LEU A 182 1.17 6.78 -3.17
N ASN A 183 0.17 7.67 -3.24
CA ASN A 183 -0.51 8.00 -4.48
C ASN A 183 0.42 8.70 -5.48
N GLU A 184 1.30 9.59 -5.04
CA GLU A 184 2.32 10.19 -5.90
C GLU A 184 3.24 9.14 -6.51
N LEU A 185 3.69 8.16 -5.71
CA LEU A 185 4.54 7.08 -6.20
C LEU A 185 3.81 6.18 -7.23
N LEU A 186 2.53 5.90 -6.97
CA LEU A 186 1.70 5.10 -7.89
C LEU A 186 1.40 5.87 -9.19
N GLU A 187 1.12 7.17 -9.13
CA GLU A 187 0.89 7.98 -10.32
C GLU A 187 2.20 8.19 -11.12
N GLU A 188 3.35 8.30 -10.45
CA GLU A 188 4.64 8.32 -11.14
C GLU A 188 4.88 7.01 -11.92
N ALA A 189 4.62 5.85 -11.31
CA ALA A 189 4.72 4.57 -12.00
C ALA A 189 3.69 4.48 -13.16
N ARG A 190 2.48 4.98 -12.97
CA ARG A 190 1.45 5.01 -14.00
C ARG A 190 1.83 5.86 -15.21
N SER A 191 2.62 6.91 -15.02
CA SER A 191 3.11 7.72 -16.16
C SER A 191 3.94 6.89 -17.14
N GLU A 192 4.57 5.81 -16.66
CA GLU A 192 5.36 4.87 -17.46
C GLU A 192 4.51 3.68 -17.96
N TYR A 193 3.47 3.28 -17.18
CA TYR A 193 2.61 2.11 -17.42
C TYR A 193 1.14 2.49 -17.27
N GLN A 194 0.49 2.93 -18.34
CA GLN A 194 -0.84 3.55 -18.34
C GLN A 194 -1.96 2.66 -17.76
N ASP A 195 -1.82 1.34 -17.85
CA ASP A 195 -2.85 0.39 -17.43
C ASP A 195 -2.80 0.05 -15.93
N LEU A 196 -1.86 0.60 -15.17
CA LEU A 196 -1.63 0.18 -13.78
C LEU A 196 -2.83 0.47 -12.88
N LYS A 197 -3.37 1.70 -12.86
CA LYS A 197 -4.37 2.13 -11.88
C LYS A 197 -5.59 1.21 -11.80
N GLU A 198 -6.17 0.93 -12.94
CA GLU A 198 -7.40 0.13 -13.00
C GLU A 198 -7.16 -1.37 -12.76
N ASN A 199 -5.90 -1.81 -12.90
CA ASN A 199 -5.50 -3.21 -12.84
C ASN A 199 -4.64 -3.57 -11.63
N ILE A 200 -4.40 -2.64 -10.69
CA ILE A 200 -3.85 -2.94 -9.36
C ILE A 200 -4.99 -3.47 -8.49
N TYR A 201 -4.97 -4.77 -8.19
CA TYR A 201 -6.01 -5.45 -7.42
C TYR A 201 -5.55 -5.97 -6.05
N HIS A 202 -4.25 -5.92 -5.77
CA HIS A 202 -3.71 -6.35 -4.50
C HIS A 202 -2.65 -5.36 -4.02
N VAL A 203 -2.80 -4.82 -2.82
CA VAL A 203 -1.85 -3.91 -2.19
C VAL A 203 -1.51 -4.44 -0.81
N VAL A 204 -0.25 -4.83 -0.62
CA VAL A 204 0.28 -5.31 0.66
C VAL A 204 1.18 -4.24 1.24
N LEU A 205 0.91 -3.84 2.47
CA LEU A 205 1.60 -2.77 3.17
C LEU A 205 2.39 -3.33 4.35
N CYS A 206 3.58 -2.79 4.58
CA CYS A 206 4.32 -2.97 5.81
C CYS A 206 4.80 -1.62 6.36
N GLY A 207 5.27 -1.63 7.59
CA GLY A 207 5.75 -0.47 8.31
C GLY A 207 5.61 -0.68 9.82
N ASN A 208 6.10 0.26 10.61
CA ASN A 208 5.96 0.18 12.06
C ASN A 208 4.52 0.40 12.54
N SER A 209 4.26 0.12 13.81
CA SER A 209 2.92 0.17 14.39
C SER A 209 2.26 1.55 14.28
N THR A 210 3.01 2.64 14.40
CA THR A 210 2.49 4.01 14.23
C THR A 210 2.07 4.23 12.77
N MET A 211 2.84 3.76 11.80
CA MET A 211 2.51 3.92 10.38
C MET A 211 1.24 3.16 10.02
N GLN A 212 1.04 1.94 10.55
CA GLN A 212 -0.23 1.22 10.37
C GLN A 212 -1.42 2.02 10.91
N HIS A 213 -1.32 2.52 12.15
CA HIS A 213 -2.41 3.29 12.77
C HIS A 213 -2.73 4.55 11.97
N LEU A 214 -1.71 5.32 11.59
CA LEU A 214 -1.89 6.56 10.81
C LEU A 214 -2.45 6.28 9.41
N PHE A 215 -2.03 5.20 8.75
CA PHE A 215 -2.57 4.81 7.44
C PHE A 215 -4.08 4.51 7.51
N TYR A 216 -4.52 3.79 8.52
CA TYR A 216 -5.93 3.48 8.72
C TYR A 216 -6.73 4.60 9.42
N GLY A 217 -6.10 5.70 9.82
CA GLY A 217 -6.75 6.78 10.56
C GLY A 217 -7.13 6.35 11.99
N MET A 218 -6.41 5.39 12.56
CA MET A 218 -6.55 4.97 13.96
C MET A 218 -5.62 5.81 14.84
N ASN A 219 -6.15 6.29 15.98
CA ASN A 219 -5.36 7.11 16.89
C ASN A 219 -4.23 6.29 17.55
N PRO A 220 -2.94 6.68 17.34
CA PRO A 220 -1.79 5.94 17.86
C PRO A 220 -1.47 6.25 19.33
N TYR A 221 -2.36 6.94 20.07
CA TYR A 221 -2.09 7.44 21.43
C TYR A 221 -1.53 6.37 22.36
N PHE A 222 -2.16 5.19 22.41
CA PHE A 222 -1.74 4.12 23.30
C PHE A 222 -0.46 3.40 22.86
N LEU A 223 0.07 3.68 21.68
CA LEU A 223 1.42 3.24 21.33
C LEU A 223 2.50 4.05 22.08
N GLY A 224 2.23 5.31 22.40
CA GLY A 224 3.18 6.21 23.07
C GLY A 224 3.06 6.25 24.60
N VAL A 225 2.02 5.65 25.20
CA VAL A 225 1.78 5.68 26.64
C VAL A 225 1.38 4.31 27.17
N ASN A 226 1.52 4.10 28.48
CA ASN A 226 1.08 2.85 29.11
C ASN A 226 -0.42 2.62 28.80
N PRO A 227 -0.83 1.43 28.33
CA PRO A 227 -0.12 0.15 28.33
C PRO A 227 0.75 -0.17 27.09
N PHE A 228 1.04 0.80 26.20
CA PHE A 228 1.81 0.63 24.98
C PHE A 228 1.18 -0.42 24.03
N ALA A 229 -0.13 -0.29 23.83
CA ALA A 229 -0.96 -1.27 23.15
C ALA A 229 -1.39 -0.78 21.75
N ASN A 230 -1.41 -1.71 20.80
CA ASN A 230 -2.02 -1.49 19.49
C ASN A 230 -3.56 -1.56 19.60
N ILE A 231 -4.26 -0.87 18.70
CA ILE A 231 -5.70 -1.07 18.50
C ILE A 231 -5.93 -2.47 17.91
N ILE A 232 -5.08 -2.90 16.98
CA ILE A 232 -5.09 -4.22 16.36
C ILE A 232 -3.67 -4.62 15.99
N LYS A 233 -3.35 -5.90 16.13
CA LYS A 233 -2.08 -6.50 15.68
C LYS A 233 -2.25 -7.43 14.50
N GLU A 234 -3.42 -8.00 14.37
CA GLU A 234 -3.78 -8.88 13.28
C GLU A 234 -3.80 -8.12 11.96
N GLU A 235 -3.79 -8.84 10.87
CA GLU A 235 -3.95 -8.29 9.54
C GLU A 235 -5.26 -7.52 9.42
N VAL A 236 -5.19 -6.34 8.81
CA VAL A 236 -6.38 -5.52 8.51
C VAL A 236 -6.56 -5.48 7.01
N VAL A 237 -7.68 -5.99 6.55
CA VAL A 237 -8.04 -6.08 5.13
C VAL A 237 -9.17 -5.11 4.83
N VAL A 238 -8.95 -4.22 3.87
CA VAL A 238 -9.94 -3.23 3.41
C VAL A 238 -9.93 -3.15 1.88
N THR A 239 -10.85 -2.40 1.31
CA THR A 239 -10.88 -2.16 -0.14
C THR A 239 -10.06 -0.93 -0.54
N GLY A 240 -9.64 -0.87 -1.80
CA GLY A 240 -8.99 0.32 -2.36
C GLY A 240 -9.82 1.59 -2.17
N ARG A 241 -11.15 1.48 -2.28
CA ARG A 241 -12.11 2.58 -2.05
C ARG A 241 -12.03 3.15 -0.63
N GLU A 242 -11.87 2.31 0.38
CA GLU A 242 -11.81 2.73 1.78
C GLU A 242 -10.50 3.43 2.12
N THR A 243 -9.45 3.08 1.43
CA THR A 243 -8.12 3.68 1.67
C THR A 243 -7.93 5.02 0.98
N GLY A 244 -8.49 5.19 -0.22
CA GLY A 244 -8.23 6.33 -1.10
C GLY A 244 -6.94 6.20 -1.91
N LEU A 245 -6.34 4.99 -1.97
CA LEU A 245 -5.18 4.72 -2.81
C LEU A 245 -5.55 4.74 -4.31
N CYS A 246 -4.58 5.16 -5.13
CA CYS A 246 -4.66 5.13 -6.59
C CYS A 246 -4.50 3.70 -7.14
N CYS A 247 -5.45 2.82 -6.80
CA CYS A 247 -5.60 1.46 -7.29
C CYS A 247 -7.05 1.21 -7.71
N ASN A 248 -7.37 -0.02 -8.14
CA ASN A 248 -8.78 -0.36 -8.41
C ASN A 248 -9.61 -0.18 -7.13
N PRO A 249 -10.82 0.43 -7.19
CA PRO A 249 -11.66 0.62 -6.01
C PRO A 249 -12.04 -0.67 -5.28
N ASN A 250 -12.03 -1.80 -5.98
CA ASN A 250 -12.28 -3.12 -5.42
C ASN A 250 -11.00 -3.92 -5.11
N ALA A 251 -9.82 -3.28 -5.24
CA ALA A 251 -8.56 -3.89 -4.83
C ALA A 251 -8.61 -4.27 -3.35
N VAL A 252 -7.99 -5.39 -3.03
CA VAL A 252 -7.73 -5.77 -1.64
C VAL A 252 -6.49 -5.05 -1.17
N VAL A 253 -6.62 -4.30 -0.09
CA VAL A 253 -5.53 -3.59 0.58
C VAL A 253 -5.37 -4.16 1.97
N GLU A 254 -4.21 -4.71 2.25
CA GLU A 254 -3.90 -5.35 3.52
C GLU A 254 -2.60 -4.82 4.10
N PHE A 255 -2.60 -4.59 5.41
CA PHE A 255 -1.41 -4.27 6.15
C PHE A 255 -0.99 -5.52 6.91
N LEU A 256 0.25 -5.95 6.72
CA LEU A 256 0.77 -7.14 7.38
C LEU A 256 0.62 -7.05 8.90
N PRO A 257 0.44 -8.19 9.59
CA PRO A 257 0.24 -8.21 11.04
C PRO A 257 1.47 -7.68 11.78
N LEU A 258 1.22 -7.01 12.90
CA LEU A 258 2.23 -6.49 13.81
C LEU A 258 2.65 -7.57 14.80
N LEU A 259 3.92 -7.60 15.18
CA LEU A 259 4.40 -8.50 16.25
C LEU A 259 4.14 -7.94 17.64
N GLY A 260 4.18 -6.62 17.81
CA GLY A 260 3.96 -5.97 19.10
C GLY A 260 3.78 -4.46 19.00
N GLY A 261 3.72 -3.77 20.15
CA GLY A 261 3.51 -2.32 20.21
C GLY A 261 4.57 -1.52 19.47
N PHE A 262 5.82 -1.97 19.56
CA PHE A 262 6.97 -1.32 18.91
C PHE A 262 7.62 -2.18 17.82
N VAL A 263 7.13 -3.40 17.59
CA VAL A 263 7.64 -4.31 16.56
C VAL A 263 6.59 -4.42 15.47
N GLY A 264 6.83 -3.73 14.37
CA GLY A 264 5.89 -3.53 13.30
C GLY A 264 5.85 -4.63 12.26
N ALA A 265 5.13 -4.34 11.19
CA ALA A 265 4.96 -5.24 10.04
C ALA A 265 6.18 -5.25 9.11
N ASP A 266 7.09 -4.27 9.22
CA ASP A 266 8.44 -4.30 8.66
C ASP A 266 9.18 -5.55 9.11
N THR A 267 9.19 -5.84 10.42
CA THR A 267 9.74 -7.08 10.98
C THR A 267 9.00 -8.32 10.44
N THR A 268 7.67 -8.28 10.35
CA THR A 268 6.88 -9.40 9.78
C THR A 268 7.26 -9.65 8.33
N SER A 269 7.45 -8.60 7.53
CA SER A 269 7.87 -8.73 6.14
C SER A 269 9.23 -9.41 5.98
N VAL A 270 10.19 -9.08 6.85
CA VAL A 270 11.50 -9.76 6.89
C VAL A 270 11.36 -11.24 7.28
N LEU A 271 10.52 -11.55 8.28
CA LEU A 271 10.29 -12.95 8.70
C LEU A 271 9.73 -13.82 7.56
N LEU A 272 8.90 -13.26 6.68
CA LEU A 272 8.37 -13.97 5.50
C LEU A 272 9.47 -14.37 4.50
N THR A 273 10.63 -13.72 4.52
CA THR A 273 11.77 -14.08 3.67
C THR A 273 12.58 -15.28 4.19
N LEU A 274 12.35 -15.71 5.45
CA LEU A 274 13.09 -16.77 6.08
C LEU A 274 12.56 -18.13 5.63
N THR A 275 13.22 -18.75 4.67
CA THR A 275 12.75 -20.00 4.02
C THR A 275 13.12 -21.28 4.76
N LYS A 276 14.11 -21.25 5.69
CA LYS A 276 14.61 -22.45 6.37
C LYS A 276 14.16 -22.48 7.84
N LYS A 277 13.23 -23.37 8.16
CA LYS A 277 12.65 -23.50 9.51
C LYS A 277 13.57 -24.17 10.55
N ASP A 278 14.66 -24.79 10.12
CA ASP A 278 15.61 -25.55 10.94
C ASP A 278 16.86 -24.75 11.32
N LYS A 279 16.90 -23.45 11.02
CA LYS A 279 18.02 -22.57 11.34
C LYS A 279 17.66 -21.55 12.40
N ILE A 280 18.67 -21.13 13.15
CA ILE A 280 18.60 -19.95 14.02
C ILE A 280 19.01 -18.73 13.19
N TYR A 281 18.18 -17.71 13.19
CA TYR A 281 18.43 -16.45 12.51
C TYR A 281 18.66 -15.33 13.52
N LEU A 282 19.62 -14.47 13.24
CA LEU A 282 19.73 -13.17 13.86
C LEU A 282 19.22 -12.15 12.84
N MET A 283 18.15 -11.46 13.16
CA MET A 283 17.62 -10.36 12.38
C MET A 283 18.02 -9.05 13.04
N VAL A 284 18.57 -8.14 12.26
CA VAL A 284 18.94 -6.77 12.71
C VAL A 284 18.26 -5.80 11.77
N ASP A 285 17.32 -5.03 12.30
CA ASP A 285 16.65 -3.96 11.61
C ASP A 285 17.31 -2.63 12.02
N LEU A 286 17.89 -1.92 11.05
CA LEU A 286 18.61 -0.67 11.26
C LEU A 286 17.84 0.45 10.57
N GLY A 287 17.03 1.14 11.33
CA GLY A 287 16.25 2.27 10.87
C GLY A 287 16.45 3.51 11.72
N THR A 288 15.57 4.51 11.56
CA THR A 288 15.52 5.72 12.42
C THR A 288 15.28 5.35 13.89
N ASN A 289 14.57 4.25 14.10
CA ASN A 289 14.32 3.60 15.40
C ASN A 289 14.71 2.12 15.22
N GLY A 290 15.96 1.80 15.51
CA GLY A 290 16.48 0.43 15.45
C GLY A 290 16.08 -0.40 16.67
#